data_7abff487e7c011751c67df45fbf65de6
#
_entry.id   7abff487e7c011751c67df45fbf65de6
#
_cell.length_a   1.000
_cell.length_b   1.000
_cell.length_c   1.000
_cell.angle_alpha   90.00
_cell.angle_beta   90.00
_cell.angle_gamma   90.00
#
_symmetry.space_group_name_H-M   'P 1'
#
loop_
_entity.id
_entity.type
_entity.pdbx_description
1 polymer ?
#
loop_
_entity_poly.entity_id
_entity_poly.type
_entity_poly.pdbx_seq_one_letter_code
_entity_poly.pdbx_strand_id
1 'polypeptide(L)'
;MTDDERARHLWKLGTKRLSEDQVEEAVRLFEQSIAVKPTAEGHTFRGWALSHEGHLDEAIEDCKQAIRIDPDFGNPYNDIGVYLIQKRQFDEAIPWLEQAKHAKRYEPRHFPYANLGSIYELKGWWREAMREYKEVLRLEPHHRPARVAVTRLQAQMN
;
A
#
# COMPACT_ATOMS: atom_id res chain seq x y z
N MET A 1 -20.16 -2.24 -24.06
CA MET A 1 -19.16 -2.07 -22.97
C MET A 1 -18.18 -0.98 -23.38
N THR A 2 -18.08 0.09 -22.59
CA THR A 2 -17.11 1.15 -22.80
C THR A 2 -15.70 0.70 -22.47
N ASP A 3 -14.67 1.45 -22.91
CA ASP A 3 -13.27 1.14 -22.52
C ASP A 3 -13.08 1.23 -21.01
N ASP A 4 -13.77 2.16 -20.33
CA ASP A 4 -13.76 2.24 -18.86
C ASP A 4 -14.31 0.98 -18.21
N GLU A 5 -15.43 0.50 -18.67
CA GLU A 5 -16.05 -0.72 -18.15
C GLU A 5 -15.19 -1.94 -18.41
N ARG A 6 -14.60 -2.01 -19.61
CA ARG A 6 -13.72 -3.11 -20.00
C ARG A 6 -12.43 -3.11 -19.20
N ALA A 7 -11.77 -1.97 -19.05
CA ALA A 7 -10.57 -1.86 -18.23
C ALA A 7 -10.85 -2.23 -16.78
N ARG A 8 -11.97 -1.72 -16.22
CA ARG A 8 -12.42 -2.07 -14.86
C ARG A 8 -12.70 -3.55 -14.69
N HIS A 9 -13.35 -4.17 -15.64
CA HIS A 9 -13.62 -5.61 -15.60
C HIS A 9 -12.31 -6.42 -15.55
N LEU A 10 -11.35 -6.06 -16.41
CA LEU A 10 -10.05 -6.74 -16.50
C LEU A 10 -9.24 -6.63 -15.19
N TRP A 11 -9.11 -5.43 -14.63
CA TRP A 11 -8.33 -5.31 -13.39
C TRP A 11 -9.03 -5.96 -12.19
N LYS A 12 -10.37 -5.95 -12.14
CA LYS A 12 -11.11 -6.71 -11.11
C LYS A 12 -10.89 -8.22 -11.24
N LEU A 13 -10.87 -8.73 -12.46
CA LEU A 13 -10.55 -10.14 -12.70
C LEU A 13 -9.10 -10.44 -12.30
N GLY A 14 -8.17 -9.53 -12.60
CA GLY A 14 -6.77 -9.64 -12.19
C GLY A 14 -6.61 -9.69 -10.66
N THR A 15 -7.32 -8.85 -9.91
CA THR A 15 -7.30 -8.91 -8.44
C THR A 15 -7.85 -10.22 -7.89
N LYS A 16 -8.88 -10.77 -8.54
CA LYS A 16 -9.40 -12.09 -8.18
C LYS A 16 -8.33 -13.18 -8.41
N ARG A 17 -7.66 -13.19 -9.57
CA ARG A 17 -6.58 -14.15 -9.85
C ARG A 17 -5.43 -14.03 -8.87
N LEU A 18 -5.09 -12.81 -8.49
CA LEU A 18 -4.05 -12.57 -7.49
C LEU A 18 -4.43 -13.15 -6.11
N SER A 19 -5.69 -13.02 -5.70
CA SER A 19 -6.19 -13.63 -4.46
C SER A 19 -6.22 -15.17 -4.49
N GLU A 20 -6.21 -15.76 -5.70
CA GLU A 20 -6.11 -17.20 -5.95
C GLU A 20 -4.65 -17.66 -6.13
N ASP A 21 -3.67 -16.80 -5.84
CA ASP A 21 -2.23 -17.02 -6.02
C ASP A 21 -1.80 -17.29 -7.47
N GLN A 22 -2.61 -16.82 -8.43
CA GLN A 22 -2.35 -16.92 -9.86
C GLN A 22 -1.69 -15.63 -10.36
N VAL A 23 -0.45 -15.38 -9.90
CA VAL A 23 0.24 -14.09 -10.08
C VAL A 23 0.48 -13.76 -11.55
N GLU A 24 1.00 -14.72 -12.34
CA GLU A 24 1.28 -14.50 -13.77
C GLU A 24 0.02 -14.13 -14.56
N GLU A 25 -1.09 -14.82 -14.29
CA GLU A 25 -2.36 -14.53 -14.95
C GLU A 25 -2.89 -13.16 -14.53
N ALA A 26 -2.74 -12.82 -13.25
CA ALA A 26 -3.10 -11.50 -12.75
C ALA A 26 -2.33 -10.38 -13.45
N VAL A 27 -1.01 -10.51 -13.60
CA VAL A 27 -0.18 -9.55 -14.34
C VAL A 27 -0.68 -9.35 -15.76
N ARG A 28 -0.94 -10.45 -16.50
CA ARG A 28 -1.46 -10.36 -17.87
C ARG A 28 -2.80 -9.62 -17.94
N LEU A 29 -3.69 -9.85 -16.99
CA LEU A 29 -4.99 -9.17 -16.93
C LEU A 29 -4.84 -7.68 -16.63
N PHE A 30 -3.91 -7.31 -15.75
CA PHE A 30 -3.61 -5.90 -15.47
C PHE A 30 -2.98 -5.22 -16.70
N GLU A 31 -2.09 -5.90 -17.42
CA GLU A 31 -1.52 -5.39 -18.67
C GLU A 31 -2.60 -5.14 -19.73
N GLN A 32 -3.52 -6.10 -19.90
CA GLN A 32 -4.67 -5.93 -20.79
C GLN A 32 -5.57 -4.77 -20.37
N SER A 33 -5.81 -4.62 -19.06
CA SER A 33 -6.58 -3.50 -18.53
C SER A 33 -5.94 -2.16 -18.88
N ILE A 34 -4.63 -2.03 -18.64
CA ILE A 34 -3.87 -0.81 -18.92
C ILE A 34 -3.83 -0.52 -20.43
N ALA A 35 -3.73 -1.56 -21.27
CA ALA A 35 -3.74 -1.41 -22.73
C ALA A 35 -5.09 -0.91 -23.25
N VAL A 36 -6.20 -1.31 -22.63
CA VAL A 36 -7.53 -0.80 -22.97
C VAL A 36 -7.67 0.65 -22.53
N LYS A 37 -7.39 0.93 -21.27
CA LYS A 37 -7.36 2.28 -20.70
C LYS A 37 -6.48 2.30 -19.46
N PRO A 38 -5.43 3.13 -19.42
CA PRO A 38 -4.63 3.33 -18.23
C PRO A 38 -5.50 3.90 -17.09
N THR A 39 -5.50 3.23 -15.94
CA THR A 39 -6.20 3.68 -14.73
C THR A 39 -5.25 3.61 -13.54
N ALA A 40 -5.53 4.41 -12.51
CA ALA A 40 -4.75 4.36 -11.27
C ALA A 40 -4.85 2.98 -10.61
N GLU A 41 -6.02 2.38 -10.62
CA GLU A 41 -6.24 1.02 -10.11
C GLU A 41 -5.45 -0.04 -10.90
N GLY A 42 -5.51 0.01 -12.23
CA GLY A 42 -4.79 -0.94 -13.09
C GLY A 42 -3.29 -0.96 -12.82
N HIS A 43 -2.67 0.23 -12.76
CA HIS A 43 -1.25 0.35 -12.43
C HIS A 43 -0.94 -0.08 -10.99
N THR A 44 -1.73 0.36 -10.01
CA THR A 44 -1.51 0.01 -8.60
C THR A 44 -1.56 -1.50 -8.39
N PHE A 45 -2.55 -2.17 -8.94
CA PHE A 45 -2.72 -3.62 -8.78
C PHE A 45 -1.68 -4.42 -9.59
N ARG A 46 -1.25 -3.94 -10.76
CA ARG A 46 -0.11 -4.55 -11.45
C ARG A 46 1.16 -4.43 -10.61
N GLY A 47 1.43 -3.27 -10.03
CA GLY A 47 2.53 -3.07 -9.10
C GLY A 47 2.48 -4.06 -7.93
N TRP A 48 1.29 -4.28 -7.36
CA TRP A 48 1.11 -5.26 -6.31
C TRP A 48 1.44 -6.68 -6.76
N ALA A 49 0.96 -7.10 -7.93
CA ALA A 49 1.29 -8.40 -8.49
C ALA A 49 2.81 -8.55 -8.75
N LEU A 50 3.46 -7.53 -9.33
CA LEU A 50 4.91 -7.51 -9.55
C LEU A 50 5.71 -7.61 -8.24
N SER A 51 5.22 -7.02 -7.16
CA SER A 51 5.88 -7.10 -5.86
C SER A 51 5.89 -8.53 -5.30
N HIS A 52 4.87 -9.35 -5.60
CA HIS A 52 4.84 -10.76 -5.23
C HIS A 52 5.95 -11.57 -5.93
N GLU A 53 6.37 -11.14 -7.10
CA GLU A 53 7.49 -11.74 -7.84
C GLU A 53 8.86 -11.12 -7.48
N GLY A 54 8.87 -10.16 -6.55
CA GLY A 54 10.09 -9.48 -6.13
C GLY A 54 10.54 -8.32 -7.03
N HIS A 55 9.74 -7.95 -8.03
CA HIS A 55 10.02 -6.84 -8.96
C HIS A 55 9.64 -5.50 -8.32
N LEU A 56 10.32 -5.14 -7.21
CA LEU A 56 9.95 -3.98 -6.39
C LEU A 56 10.15 -2.64 -7.10
N ASP A 57 11.19 -2.48 -7.89
CA ASP A 57 11.44 -1.22 -8.61
C ASP A 57 10.39 -0.98 -9.70
N GLU A 58 9.99 -2.02 -10.42
CA GLU A 58 8.91 -1.95 -11.41
C GLU A 58 7.57 -1.68 -10.71
N ALA A 59 7.33 -2.30 -9.56
CA ALA A 59 6.12 -2.06 -8.76
C ALA A 59 6.03 -0.60 -8.29
N ILE A 60 7.13 -0.02 -7.84
CA ILE A 60 7.21 1.40 -7.45
C ILE A 60 6.92 2.30 -8.65
N GLU A 61 7.47 2.00 -9.82
CA GLU A 61 7.22 2.80 -11.02
C GLU A 61 5.74 2.74 -11.45
N ASP A 62 5.10 1.57 -11.36
CA ASP A 62 3.66 1.45 -11.60
C ASP A 62 2.84 2.30 -10.62
N CYS A 63 3.18 2.29 -9.35
CA CYS A 63 2.51 3.14 -8.37
C CYS A 63 2.70 4.63 -8.67
N LYS A 64 3.87 5.05 -9.16
CA LYS A 64 4.11 6.43 -9.60
C LYS A 64 3.24 6.79 -10.81
N GLN A 65 3.05 5.87 -11.76
CA GLN A 65 2.11 6.07 -12.86
C GLN A 65 0.67 6.23 -12.37
N ALA A 66 0.26 5.40 -11.41
CA ALA A 66 -1.06 5.52 -10.79
C ALA A 66 -1.28 6.90 -10.16
N ILE A 67 -0.30 7.43 -9.46
CA ILE A 67 -0.34 8.76 -8.83
C ILE A 67 -0.45 9.87 -9.88
N ARG A 68 0.25 9.74 -11.02
CA ARG A 68 0.12 10.72 -12.13
C ARG A 68 -1.29 10.74 -12.71
N ILE A 69 -1.96 9.58 -12.79
CA ILE A 69 -3.33 9.46 -13.30
C ILE A 69 -4.34 10.00 -12.29
N ASP A 70 -4.23 9.61 -11.02
CA ASP A 70 -5.11 10.04 -9.94
C ASP A 70 -4.32 10.32 -8.66
N PRO A 71 -3.90 11.57 -8.43
CA PRO A 71 -3.15 11.95 -7.23
C PRO A 71 -3.94 11.79 -5.91
N ASP A 72 -5.25 11.69 -5.99
CA ASP A 72 -6.12 11.54 -4.82
C ASP A 72 -6.29 10.08 -4.36
N PHE A 73 -5.85 9.13 -5.18
CA PHE A 73 -5.90 7.70 -4.85
C PHE A 73 -4.75 7.34 -3.91
N GLY A 74 -5.08 6.93 -2.67
CA GLY A 74 -4.10 6.75 -1.60
C GLY A 74 -3.30 5.43 -1.66
N ASN A 75 -3.88 4.38 -2.24
CA ASN A 75 -3.26 3.06 -2.29
C ASN A 75 -1.83 3.07 -2.83
N PRO A 76 -1.53 3.70 -3.99
CA PRO A 76 -0.17 3.66 -4.54
C PRO A 76 0.87 4.36 -3.65
N TYR A 77 0.49 5.39 -2.90
CA TYR A 77 1.42 6.03 -1.95
C TYR A 77 1.83 5.06 -0.82
N ASN A 78 0.85 4.37 -0.22
CA ASN A 78 1.14 3.37 0.80
C ASN A 78 1.96 2.20 0.23
N ASP A 79 1.62 1.74 -0.96
CA ASP A 79 2.28 0.62 -1.60
C ASP A 79 3.76 0.93 -1.91
N ILE A 80 4.07 2.14 -2.40
CA ILE A 80 5.46 2.61 -2.53
C ILE A 80 6.18 2.54 -1.18
N GLY A 81 5.54 3.02 -0.12
CA GLY A 81 6.09 2.93 1.23
C GLY A 81 6.41 1.49 1.64
N VAL A 82 5.49 0.57 1.39
CA VAL A 82 5.68 -0.87 1.69
C VAL A 82 6.84 -1.46 0.88
N TYR A 83 6.92 -1.16 -0.41
CA TYR A 83 8.01 -1.67 -1.26
C TYR A 83 9.37 -1.11 -0.86
N LEU A 84 9.43 0.17 -0.46
CA LEU A 84 10.65 0.77 0.09
C LEU A 84 11.05 0.16 1.44
N ILE A 85 10.08 -0.20 2.30
CA ILE A 85 10.35 -0.96 3.53
C ILE A 85 10.98 -2.32 3.19
N GLN A 86 10.43 -3.04 2.21
CA GLN A 86 10.99 -4.33 1.77
C GLN A 86 12.42 -4.18 1.25
N LYS A 87 12.73 -3.07 0.61
CA LYS A 87 14.10 -2.71 0.17
C LYS A 87 14.98 -2.16 1.30
N ARG A 88 14.46 -2.05 2.52
CA ARG A 88 15.10 -1.46 3.70
C ARG A 88 15.46 0.03 3.55
N GLN A 89 14.77 0.72 2.66
CA GLN A 89 14.90 2.16 2.43
C GLN A 89 13.87 2.92 3.28
N PHE A 90 14.04 2.86 4.60
CA PHE A 90 13.05 3.35 5.56
C PHE A 90 12.85 4.86 5.51
N ASP A 91 13.93 5.63 5.37
CA ASP A 91 13.84 7.10 5.33
C ASP A 91 13.11 7.57 4.07
N GLU A 92 13.28 6.88 2.95
CA GLU A 92 12.57 7.18 1.71
C GLU A 92 11.09 6.78 1.78
N ALA A 93 10.76 5.74 2.55
CA ALA A 93 9.38 5.27 2.72
C ALA A 93 8.50 6.27 3.49
N ILE A 94 9.06 6.98 4.48
CA ILE A 94 8.30 7.86 5.37
C ILE A 94 7.48 8.91 4.62
N PRO A 95 8.04 9.72 3.70
CA PRO A 95 7.24 10.75 3.02
C PRO A 95 6.11 10.18 2.17
N TRP A 96 6.27 9.00 1.57
CA TRP A 96 5.20 8.35 0.82
C TRP A 96 4.06 7.90 1.72
N LEU A 97 4.36 7.31 2.86
CA LEU A 97 3.37 6.91 3.86
C LEU A 97 2.64 8.11 4.47
N GLU A 98 3.36 9.21 4.71
CA GLU A 98 2.74 10.45 5.17
C GLU A 98 1.75 11.01 4.14
N GLN A 99 2.08 10.97 2.86
CA GLN A 99 1.15 11.36 1.79
C GLN A 99 -0.08 10.44 1.73
N ALA A 100 0.10 9.14 1.93
CA ALA A 100 -1.02 8.20 1.97
C ALA A 100 -2.06 8.55 3.06
N LYS A 101 -1.62 9.01 4.22
CA LYS A 101 -2.52 9.43 5.31
C LYS A 101 -3.51 10.52 4.89
N HIS A 102 -3.09 11.41 3.99
CA HIS A 102 -3.83 12.60 3.58
C HIS A 102 -4.52 12.47 2.23
N ALA A 103 -4.41 11.32 1.57
CA ALA A 103 -5.06 11.09 0.30
C ALA A 103 -6.60 11.16 0.46
N LYS A 104 -7.26 11.81 -0.50
CA LYS A 104 -8.72 12.00 -0.43
C LYS A 104 -9.50 10.71 -0.57
N ARG A 105 -9.01 9.78 -1.39
CA ARG A 105 -9.65 8.50 -1.70
C ARG A 105 -8.73 7.34 -1.27
N TYR A 106 -8.86 6.93 0.00
CA TYR A 106 -8.09 5.83 0.57
C TYR A 106 -8.89 5.07 1.63
N GLU A 107 -9.13 3.80 1.40
CA GLU A 107 -9.67 2.86 2.36
C GLU A 107 -8.99 1.47 2.16
N PRO A 108 -8.59 0.79 3.23
CA PRO A 108 -8.64 1.20 4.63
C PRO A 108 -7.45 2.09 5.04
N ARG A 109 -7.76 3.19 5.73
CA ARG A 109 -6.82 4.29 6.02
C ARG A 109 -5.80 4.00 7.13
N HIS A 110 -5.94 2.90 7.85
CA HIS A 110 -5.03 2.57 8.95
C HIS A 110 -3.65 2.06 8.51
N PHE A 111 -3.51 1.53 7.29
CA PHE A 111 -2.26 0.92 6.83
C PHE A 111 -1.04 1.85 6.88
N PRO A 112 -1.07 3.10 6.38
CA PRO A 112 0.11 3.96 6.45
C PRO A 112 0.55 4.25 7.89
N TYR A 113 -0.38 4.37 8.82
CA TYR A 113 -0.05 4.52 10.24
C TYR A 113 0.66 3.29 10.80
N ALA A 114 0.17 2.09 10.50
CA ALA A 114 0.81 0.85 10.93
C ALA A 114 2.22 0.70 10.36
N ASN A 115 2.40 1.02 9.10
CA ASN A 115 3.70 0.97 8.43
C ASN A 115 4.69 1.98 9.01
N LEU A 116 4.26 3.20 9.28
CA LEU A 116 5.09 4.22 9.95
C LEU A 116 5.44 3.80 11.37
N GLY A 117 4.49 3.24 12.12
CA GLY A 117 4.76 2.70 13.45
C GLY A 117 5.91 1.69 13.42
N SER A 118 5.87 0.75 12.47
CA SER A 118 6.93 -0.24 12.29
C SER A 118 8.29 0.38 11.95
N ILE A 119 8.34 1.38 11.08
CA ILE A 119 9.58 2.10 10.74
C ILE A 119 10.14 2.78 11.98
N TYR A 120 9.31 3.49 12.73
CA TYR A 120 9.74 4.21 13.93
C TYR A 120 10.23 3.28 15.04
N GLU A 121 9.62 2.09 15.19
CA GLU A 121 10.16 1.05 16.08
C GLU A 121 11.57 0.61 15.65
N LEU A 122 11.77 0.32 14.38
CA LEU A 122 13.07 -0.07 13.84
C LEU A 122 14.16 1.00 14.07
N LYS A 123 13.75 2.28 14.10
CA LYS A 123 14.64 3.41 14.39
C LYS A 123 14.84 3.67 15.89
N GLY A 124 14.13 2.97 16.76
CA GLY A 124 14.14 3.23 18.21
C GLY A 124 13.36 4.50 18.61
N TRP A 125 12.52 5.01 17.75
CA TRP A 125 11.70 6.20 17.99
C TRP A 125 10.36 5.79 18.60
N TRP A 126 10.44 5.35 19.86
CA TRP A 126 9.33 4.69 20.56
C TRP A 126 8.10 5.56 20.73
N ARG A 127 8.29 6.86 20.96
CA ARG A 127 7.17 7.81 21.14
C ARG A 127 6.43 8.03 19.84
N GLU A 128 7.16 8.17 18.75
CA GLU A 128 6.60 8.32 17.40
C GLU A 128 5.85 7.04 16.99
N ALA A 129 6.46 5.88 17.20
CA ALA A 129 5.83 4.59 16.94
C ALA A 129 4.51 4.45 17.73
N MET A 130 4.52 4.81 19.02
CA MET A 130 3.33 4.75 19.87
C MET A 130 2.20 5.62 19.34
N ARG A 131 2.50 6.84 18.87
CA ARG A 131 1.49 7.74 18.29
C ARG A 131 0.85 7.13 17.06
N GLU A 132 1.65 6.56 16.17
CA GLU A 132 1.14 5.94 14.94
C GLU A 132 0.25 4.73 15.24
N TYR A 133 0.65 3.84 16.13
CA TYR A 133 -0.17 2.68 16.51
C TYR A 133 -1.46 3.07 17.23
N LYS A 134 -1.45 4.15 18.02
CA LYS A 134 -2.69 4.66 18.63
C LYS A 134 -3.66 5.18 17.57
N GLU A 135 -3.17 5.80 16.49
CA GLU A 135 -4.01 6.19 15.37
C GLU A 135 -4.58 4.96 14.62
N VAL A 136 -3.80 3.89 14.47
CA VAL A 136 -4.33 2.62 13.96
C VAL A 136 -5.52 2.17 14.80
N LEU A 137 -5.40 2.18 16.13
CA LEU A 137 -6.45 1.73 17.03
C LEU A 137 -7.66 2.67 17.08
N ARG A 138 -7.46 3.97 16.78
CA ARG A 138 -8.58 4.90 16.62
C ARG A 138 -9.40 4.56 15.38
N LEU A 139 -8.75 4.16 14.28
CA LEU A 139 -9.39 3.79 13.02
C LEU A 139 -9.93 2.36 13.03
N GLU A 140 -9.17 1.44 13.61
CA GLU A 140 -9.47 0.01 13.70
C GLU A 140 -9.26 -0.48 15.15
N PRO A 141 -10.26 -0.34 16.04
CA PRO A 141 -10.10 -0.68 17.47
C PRO A 141 -9.70 -2.13 17.75
N HIS A 142 -10.01 -3.04 16.84
CA HIS A 142 -9.70 -4.47 16.97
C HIS A 142 -8.43 -4.90 16.26
N HIS A 143 -7.63 -3.96 15.76
CA HIS A 143 -6.38 -4.26 15.07
C HIS A 143 -5.35 -4.88 16.03
N ARG A 144 -5.29 -6.21 16.04
CA ARG A 144 -4.48 -6.96 17.00
C ARG A 144 -3.00 -6.60 17.00
N PRO A 145 -2.31 -6.50 15.85
CA PRO A 145 -0.89 -6.14 15.83
C PRO A 145 -0.60 -4.80 16.50
N ALA A 146 -1.43 -3.78 16.26
CA ALA A 146 -1.27 -2.47 16.89
C ALA A 146 -1.52 -2.52 18.40
N ARG A 147 -2.50 -3.29 18.86
CA ARG A 147 -2.75 -3.48 20.31
C ARG A 147 -1.55 -4.12 21.00
N VAL A 148 -0.97 -5.16 20.41
CA VAL A 148 0.23 -5.82 20.93
C VAL A 148 1.40 -4.84 20.94
N ALA A 149 1.62 -4.09 19.87
CA ALA A 149 2.69 -3.09 19.78
C ALA A 149 2.57 -2.00 20.86
N VAL A 150 1.37 -1.44 21.04
CA VAL A 150 1.11 -0.41 22.09
C VAL A 150 1.43 -0.97 23.48
N THR A 151 0.95 -2.17 23.81
CA THR A 151 1.21 -2.80 25.11
C THR A 151 2.71 -3.00 25.35
N ARG A 152 3.42 -3.52 24.35
CA ARG A 152 4.87 -3.76 24.41
C ARG A 152 5.65 -2.46 24.57
N LEU A 153 5.34 -1.43 23.80
CA LEU A 153 6.00 -0.12 23.87
C LEU A 153 5.76 0.58 25.19
N GLN A 154 4.54 0.50 25.73
CA GLN A 154 4.25 1.03 27.08
C GLN A 154 5.13 0.38 28.15
N ALA A 155 5.32 -0.94 28.10
CA ALA A 155 6.20 -1.65 29.03
C ALA A 155 7.67 -1.26 28.89
N GLN A 156 8.13 -0.93 27.68
CA GLN A 156 9.52 -0.50 27.43
C GLN A 156 9.78 0.95 27.87
N MET A 157 8.74 1.82 27.89
CA MET A 157 8.88 3.24 28.22
C MET A 157 8.64 3.55 29.70
N ASN A 158 8.19 2.57 30.50
CA ASN A 158 8.04 2.64 31.96
C ASN A 158 9.28 2.06 32.63
#